data_e5847b1c7d95929fe72d39f7acadf3d5
#
_entry.id   e5847b1c7d95929fe72d39f7acadf3d5
#
_cell.length_a   1.000
_cell.length_b   1.000
_cell.length_c   1.000
_cell.angle_alpha   90.00
_cell.angle_beta   90.00
_cell.angle_gamma   90.00
#
_symmetry.space_group_name_H-M   'P 1'
#
loop_
_entity.id
_entity.type
_entity.pdbx_description
1 polymer ?
#
loop_
_entity_poly.entity_id
_entity_poly.type
_entity_poly.pdbx_seq_one_letter_code
_entity_poly.pdbx_strand_id
1 'polypeptide(L)'
;MFENLSERLERSFKILKGEGKITEINISEAMKDIRRALLDADVSYKIAKQFCDDVKKKAIGQNVLTAVKPQQMIVKIVHDELAALMGSESSDINIKGQPAVVLVAGLNGSGKTTFSGKLALNIKSKRGMKVLLAACDYFRPAAIDQLKVLGEQIGVPVYAEEGVKDPIQIARNAVAKAKAEGYSVVIVDTAGRLAVDQELMDEISSLKEALNPTETLFVVDAMTGQDAVETAKAFNERLDFDGVVLTKMDGDTRGGAALSIKAVVGKPIKFVSSGEKMEALDVFHQSRIADRILGMGDVVSLVEKAQEQFDEAQARELKKKLAKDQFTLWDFYNQIQQIKKMGNIKDLASMIPGMGKALKDVDIDNNSFKGIEAIILSMTPYEREHPECLNGSRRKRIADGSGTSLPEVNKLLKQFEGTRKAMKTVMGANMGNMMKNAIRAGKKRR
;
A
#
# COMPACT_ATOMS: atom_id res chain seq x y z
N MET A 1 -5.43 -0.48 8.56
CA MET A 1 -4.92 0.93 8.50
C MET A 1 -6.08 1.89 8.70
N PHE A 2 -5.99 2.83 9.62
CA PHE A 2 -6.99 3.88 9.94
C PHE A 2 -8.39 3.41 10.37
N GLU A 3 -8.62 2.13 10.69
CA GLU A 3 -9.96 1.60 10.96
C GLU A 3 -10.66 2.31 12.12
N ASN A 4 -9.97 2.49 13.26
CA ASN A 4 -10.51 3.20 14.42
C ASN A 4 -10.87 4.66 14.09
N LEU A 5 -9.99 5.36 13.36
CA LEU A 5 -10.23 6.74 12.94
C LEU A 5 -11.42 6.82 11.99
N SER A 6 -11.46 5.93 10.98
CA SER A 6 -12.56 5.85 10.00
C SER A 6 -13.92 5.61 10.66
N GLU A 7 -14.01 4.65 11.59
CA GLU A 7 -15.25 4.34 12.30
C GLU A 7 -15.77 5.53 13.11
N ARG A 8 -14.87 6.24 13.79
CA ARG A 8 -15.24 7.41 14.61
C ARG A 8 -15.68 8.58 13.73
N LEU A 9 -14.96 8.84 12.64
CA LEU A 9 -15.34 9.87 11.68
C LEU A 9 -16.69 9.56 11.04
N GLU A 10 -16.95 8.31 10.65
CA GLU A 10 -18.25 7.91 10.13
C GLU A 10 -19.40 8.11 11.14
N ARG A 11 -19.15 7.84 12.44
CA ARG A 11 -20.16 8.10 13.49
C ARG A 11 -20.47 9.59 13.60
N SER A 12 -19.44 10.43 13.58
CA SER A 12 -19.60 11.90 13.63
C SER A 12 -20.38 12.41 12.41
N PHE A 13 -20.15 11.85 11.22
CA PHE A 13 -20.93 12.20 10.02
C PHE A 13 -22.34 11.62 10.02
N LYS A 14 -22.61 10.50 10.70
CA LYS A 14 -23.99 9.98 10.85
C LYS A 14 -24.88 10.91 11.66
N ILE A 15 -24.34 11.58 12.68
CA ILE A 15 -25.06 12.59 13.45
C ILE A 15 -25.53 13.71 12.51
N LEU A 16 -24.67 14.15 11.60
CA LEU A 16 -25.01 15.15 10.59
C LEU A 16 -26.01 14.65 9.53
N LYS A 17 -26.08 13.33 9.29
CA LYS A 17 -27.01 12.73 8.30
C LYS A 17 -28.47 12.67 8.78
N GLY A 18 -28.71 12.64 10.07
CA GLY A 18 -30.08 12.55 10.66
C GLY A 18 -30.83 13.84 10.67
N GLU A 19 -30.22 14.99 10.42
CA GLU A 19 -30.82 16.30 10.56
C GLU A 19 -31.15 16.93 9.19
N GLY A 20 -32.39 17.32 8.99
CA GLY A 20 -32.87 17.95 7.75
C GLY A 20 -32.24 19.31 7.46
N LYS A 21 -31.66 19.96 8.48
CA LYS A 21 -30.91 21.23 8.37
C LYS A 21 -29.66 21.15 9.25
N ILE A 22 -28.51 21.50 8.69
CA ILE A 22 -27.26 21.61 9.44
C ILE A 22 -27.14 23.02 10.02
N THR A 23 -26.86 23.12 11.31
CA THR A 23 -26.66 24.38 12.04
C THR A 23 -25.21 24.54 12.47
N GLU A 24 -24.79 25.74 12.88
CA GLU A 24 -23.44 25.94 13.44
C GLU A 24 -23.21 25.10 14.71
N ILE A 25 -24.28 24.82 15.48
CA ILE A 25 -24.23 23.98 16.66
C ILE A 25 -23.86 22.54 16.25
N ASN A 26 -24.56 21.98 15.27
CA ASN A 26 -24.29 20.62 14.76
C ASN A 26 -22.87 20.49 14.21
N ILE A 27 -22.37 21.50 13.46
CA ILE A 27 -21.00 21.53 12.98
C ILE A 27 -20.02 21.55 14.16
N SER A 28 -20.28 22.38 15.18
CA SER A 28 -19.41 22.49 16.35
C SER A 28 -19.34 21.19 17.17
N GLU A 29 -20.44 20.47 17.29
CA GLU A 29 -20.51 19.15 17.95
C GLU A 29 -19.76 18.09 17.14
N ALA A 30 -19.99 18.02 15.83
CA ALA A 30 -19.26 17.12 14.96
C ALA A 30 -17.73 17.38 15.00
N MET A 31 -17.32 18.66 15.05
CA MET A 31 -15.90 19.01 15.16
C MET A 31 -15.28 18.60 16.51
N LYS A 32 -16.06 18.59 17.61
CA LYS A 32 -15.58 18.05 18.89
C LYS A 32 -15.29 16.55 18.79
N ASP A 33 -16.19 15.80 18.15
CA ASP A 33 -16.04 14.36 17.99
C ASP A 33 -14.90 14.02 17.02
N ILE A 34 -14.78 14.75 15.92
CA ILE A 34 -13.65 14.63 14.97
C ILE A 34 -12.33 14.92 15.67
N ARG A 35 -12.25 15.98 16.50
CA ARG A 35 -11.04 16.28 17.26
C ARG A 35 -10.67 15.16 18.23
N ARG A 36 -11.64 14.57 18.92
CA ARG A 36 -11.41 13.40 19.78
C ARG A 36 -10.88 12.21 18.97
N ALA A 37 -11.50 11.95 17.80
CA ALA A 37 -11.04 10.87 16.91
C ALA A 37 -9.60 11.06 16.45
N LEU A 38 -9.20 12.29 16.12
CA LEU A 38 -7.81 12.63 15.75
C LEU A 38 -6.84 12.45 16.94
N LEU A 39 -7.23 12.88 18.15
CA LEU A 39 -6.40 12.67 19.35
C LEU A 39 -6.21 11.19 19.67
N ASP A 40 -7.28 10.39 19.57
CA ASP A 40 -7.23 8.95 19.77
C ASP A 40 -6.42 8.23 18.67
N ALA A 41 -6.25 8.87 17.51
CA ALA A 41 -5.37 8.44 16.43
C ALA A 41 -3.91 8.94 16.61
N ASP A 42 -3.55 9.44 17.79
CA ASP A 42 -2.22 9.99 18.13
C ASP A 42 -1.83 11.25 17.32
N VAL A 43 -2.80 12.05 16.86
CA VAL A 43 -2.53 13.38 16.31
C VAL A 43 -2.38 14.37 17.48
N SER A 44 -1.37 15.25 17.45
CA SER A 44 -1.16 16.23 18.51
C SER A 44 -2.36 17.18 18.67
N TYR A 45 -2.63 17.61 19.91
CA TYR A 45 -3.76 18.51 20.20
C TYR A 45 -3.74 19.79 19.36
N LYS A 46 -2.56 20.36 19.14
CA LYS A 46 -2.38 21.59 18.35
C LYS A 46 -2.85 21.40 16.91
N ILE A 47 -2.44 20.30 16.29
CA ILE A 47 -2.80 19.96 14.91
C ILE A 47 -4.29 19.62 14.81
N ALA A 48 -4.79 18.80 15.71
CA ALA A 48 -6.20 18.40 15.73
C ALA A 48 -7.14 19.59 15.96
N LYS A 49 -6.75 20.55 16.82
CA LYS A 49 -7.49 21.79 17.04
C LYS A 49 -7.49 22.65 15.79
N GLN A 50 -6.33 22.93 15.22
CA GLN A 50 -6.21 23.76 14.02
C GLN A 50 -7.02 23.18 12.86
N PHE A 51 -6.91 21.88 12.61
CA PHE A 51 -7.70 21.18 11.61
C PHE A 51 -9.22 21.40 11.77
N CYS A 52 -9.74 21.25 13.00
CA CYS A 52 -11.15 21.46 13.26
C CYS A 52 -11.58 22.93 13.10
N ASP A 53 -10.72 23.85 13.47
CA ASP A 53 -10.96 25.30 13.31
C ASP A 53 -10.99 25.68 11.82
N ASP A 54 -10.08 25.12 11.01
CA ASP A 54 -10.01 25.37 9.56
C ASP A 54 -11.23 24.76 8.82
N VAL A 55 -11.63 23.51 9.17
CA VAL A 55 -12.85 22.90 8.65
C VAL A 55 -14.08 23.75 8.97
N LYS A 56 -14.21 24.20 10.25
CA LYS A 56 -15.33 25.04 10.68
C LYS A 56 -15.36 26.37 9.91
N LYS A 57 -14.22 27.04 9.77
CA LYS A 57 -14.10 28.30 9.01
C LYS A 57 -14.51 28.13 7.55
N LYS A 58 -14.06 27.05 6.90
CA LYS A 58 -14.40 26.77 5.50
C LYS A 58 -15.87 26.38 5.34
N ALA A 59 -16.44 25.61 6.27
CA ALA A 59 -17.85 25.25 6.26
C ALA A 59 -18.75 26.50 6.34
N ILE A 60 -18.44 27.45 7.20
CA ILE A 60 -19.16 28.71 7.31
C ILE A 60 -18.96 29.58 6.06
N GLY A 61 -17.71 29.74 5.59
CA GLY A 61 -17.36 30.57 4.45
C GLY A 61 -17.93 30.09 3.11
N GLN A 62 -18.17 28.79 2.96
CA GLN A 62 -18.79 28.21 1.75
C GLN A 62 -20.33 28.13 1.83
N ASN A 63 -20.97 28.77 2.79
CA ASN A 63 -22.41 28.74 2.98
C ASN A 63 -23.03 27.34 3.03
N VAL A 64 -22.33 26.38 3.66
CA VAL A 64 -22.77 24.98 3.78
C VAL A 64 -24.18 24.87 4.37
N LEU A 65 -24.52 25.79 5.28
CA LEU A 65 -25.82 25.83 5.94
C LEU A 65 -27.01 26.07 4.97
N THR A 66 -26.74 26.70 3.84
CA THR A 66 -27.77 27.05 2.80
C THR A 66 -27.67 26.12 1.58
N ALA A 67 -26.72 25.20 1.54
CA ALA A 67 -26.50 24.30 0.42
C ALA A 67 -27.62 23.24 0.30
N VAL A 68 -27.90 22.80 -0.93
CA VAL A 68 -28.90 21.73 -1.20
C VAL A 68 -28.48 20.38 -0.60
N LYS A 69 -27.15 20.14 -0.50
CA LYS A 69 -26.55 18.92 0.07
C LYS A 69 -25.44 19.26 1.08
N PRO A 70 -25.78 19.88 2.22
CA PRO A 70 -24.79 20.42 3.14
C PRO A 70 -23.89 19.35 3.75
N GLN A 71 -24.40 18.13 3.97
CA GLN A 71 -23.62 17.00 4.48
C GLN A 71 -22.50 16.57 3.54
N GLN A 72 -22.77 16.51 2.24
CA GLN A 72 -21.76 16.15 1.25
C GLN A 72 -20.67 17.21 1.16
N MET A 73 -21.02 18.47 1.30
CA MET A 73 -20.05 19.58 1.34
C MET A 73 -19.15 19.50 2.57
N ILE A 74 -19.69 19.19 3.75
CA ILE A 74 -18.85 19.01 4.96
C ILE A 74 -17.89 17.85 4.79
N VAL A 75 -18.34 16.70 4.29
CA VAL A 75 -17.47 15.54 4.04
C VAL A 75 -16.36 15.91 3.05
N LYS A 76 -16.70 16.66 1.99
CA LYS A 76 -15.71 17.15 1.03
C LYS A 76 -14.70 18.11 1.67
N ILE A 77 -15.15 19.06 2.49
CA ILE A 77 -14.25 19.98 3.20
C ILE A 77 -13.30 19.21 4.12
N VAL A 78 -13.84 18.24 4.89
CA VAL A 78 -12.99 17.39 5.75
C VAL A 78 -11.98 16.58 4.95
N HIS A 79 -12.40 16.01 3.80
CA HIS A 79 -11.51 15.31 2.88
C HIS A 79 -10.36 16.21 2.39
N ASP A 80 -10.70 17.39 1.90
CA ASP A 80 -9.74 18.35 1.35
C ASP A 80 -8.77 18.85 2.43
N GLU A 81 -9.25 19.05 3.67
CA GLU A 81 -8.40 19.41 4.80
C GLU A 81 -7.50 18.28 5.27
N LEU A 82 -7.98 17.01 5.27
CA LEU A 82 -7.13 15.86 5.55
C LEU A 82 -6.02 15.73 4.50
N ALA A 83 -6.35 15.88 3.22
CA ALA A 83 -5.37 15.85 2.15
C ALA A 83 -4.36 16.99 2.28
N ALA A 84 -4.81 18.21 2.59
CA ALA A 84 -3.95 19.38 2.81
C ALA A 84 -3.01 19.20 4.00
N LEU A 85 -3.51 18.64 5.12
CA LEU A 85 -2.71 18.32 6.30
C LEU A 85 -1.55 17.37 5.98
N MET A 86 -1.78 16.40 5.08
CA MET A 86 -0.77 15.45 4.61
C MET A 86 0.10 15.98 3.46
N GLY A 87 -0.20 17.20 2.91
CA GLY A 87 0.66 17.87 1.93
C GLY A 87 0.08 18.10 0.54
N SER A 88 -1.22 17.98 0.33
CA SER A 88 -2.00 18.30 -0.90
C SER A 88 -1.60 17.54 -2.18
N GLU A 89 -0.33 17.43 -2.51
CA GLU A 89 0.18 16.80 -3.73
C GLU A 89 1.21 15.71 -3.43
N SER A 90 1.18 14.65 -4.23
CA SER A 90 2.21 13.61 -4.17
C SER A 90 3.55 14.14 -4.64
N SER A 91 4.63 13.70 -3.99
CA SER A 91 6.00 14.08 -4.33
C SER A 91 6.76 12.85 -4.78
N ASP A 92 7.24 12.86 -6.01
CA ASP A 92 8.05 11.77 -6.55
C ASP A 92 9.49 11.82 -6.03
N ILE A 93 10.19 10.69 -6.12
CA ILE A 93 11.61 10.59 -5.78
C ILE A 93 12.47 11.28 -6.85
N ASN A 94 13.48 12.03 -6.41
CA ASN A 94 14.45 12.65 -7.30
C ASN A 94 15.61 11.66 -7.58
N ILE A 95 15.60 11.06 -8.76
CA ILE A 95 16.65 10.14 -9.23
C ILE A 95 17.35 10.68 -10.48
N LYS A 96 17.55 12.01 -10.52
CA LYS A 96 18.32 12.67 -11.58
C LYS A 96 19.81 12.57 -11.23
N GLY A 97 20.61 12.02 -12.13
CA GLY A 97 22.07 11.85 -11.92
C GLY A 97 22.60 10.60 -12.62
N GLN A 98 23.92 10.47 -12.68
CA GLN A 98 24.60 9.30 -13.27
C GLN A 98 25.83 8.91 -12.43
N PRO A 99 25.64 8.04 -11.41
CA PRO A 99 24.38 7.57 -10.86
C PRO A 99 23.69 8.64 -9.98
N ALA A 100 22.36 8.54 -9.85
CA ALA A 100 21.65 9.19 -8.76
C ALA A 100 21.95 8.46 -7.46
N VAL A 101 22.18 9.20 -6.37
CA VAL A 101 22.48 8.63 -5.05
C VAL A 101 21.30 8.87 -4.12
N VAL A 102 20.70 7.81 -3.61
CA VAL A 102 19.60 7.85 -2.64
C VAL A 102 20.11 7.40 -1.29
N LEU A 103 20.13 8.30 -0.33
CA LEU A 103 20.52 8.01 1.06
C LEU A 103 19.30 7.64 1.89
N VAL A 104 19.34 6.47 2.55
CA VAL A 104 18.25 5.98 3.40
C VAL A 104 18.65 6.06 4.87
N ALA A 105 17.97 6.92 5.63
CA ALA A 105 18.26 7.18 7.05
C ALA A 105 17.07 6.84 7.96
N GLY A 106 17.33 6.57 9.25
CA GLY A 106 16.29 6.30 10.27
C GLY A 106 16.78 5.43 11.40
N LEU A 107 15.95 5.21 12.43
CA LEU A 107 16.30 4.40 13.60
C LEU A 107 16.35 2.89 13.29
N ASN A 108 16.92 2.12 14.24
CA ASN A 108 16.86 0.66 14.19
C ASN A 108 15.40 0.18 14.21
N GLY A 109 15.12 -0.86 13.42
CA GLY A 109 13.79 -1.44 13.34
C GLY A 109 12.77 -0.61 12.55
N SER A 110 13.13 0.59 12.03
CA SER A 110 12.23 1.39 11.19
C SER A 110 11.97 0.80 9.80
N GLY A 111 12.70 -0.25 9.41
CA GLY A 111 12.51 -0.94 8.13
C GLY A 111 13.35 -0.41 6.97
N LYS A 112 14.46 0.30 7.23
CA LYS A 112 15.38 0.86 6.20
C LYS A 112 15.83 -0.18 5.17
N THR A 113 16.41 -1.28 5.62
CA THR A 113 16.95 -2.33 4.76
C THR A 113 15.88 -2.95 3.87
N THR A 114 14.72 -3.27 4.45
CA THR A 114 13.56 -3.77 3.69
C THR A 114 13.05 -2.74 2.69
N PHE A 115 12.97 -1.47 3.10
CA PHE A 115 12.57 -0.37 2.22
C PHE A 115 13.58 -0.17 1.09
N SER A 116 14.90 -0.24 1.36
CA SER A 116 15.95 -0.13 0.34
C SER A 116 15.78 -1.20 -0.76
N GLY A 117 15.48 -2.46 -0.37
CA GLY A 117 15.14 -3.52 -1.31
C GLY A 117 13.86 -3.25 -2.10
N LYS A 118 12.78 -2.84 -1.44
CA LYS A 118 11.50 -2.49 -2.10
C LYS A 118 11.66 -1.34 -3.08
N LEU A 119 12.39 -0.30 -2.70
CA LEU A 119 12.68 0.84 -3.57
C LEU A 119 13.51 0.42 -4.79
N ALA A 120 14.52 -0.44 -4.59
CA ALA A 120 15.32 -0.96 -5.69
C ALA A 120 14.47 -1.75 -6.69
N LEU A 121 13.58 -2.62 -6.20
CA LEU A 121 12.64 -3.36 -7.06
C LEU A 121 11.69 -2.41 -7.79
N ASN A 122 11.15 -1.41 -7.12
CA ASN A 122 10.23 -0.43 -7.69
C ASN A 122 10.91 0.36 -8.84
N ILE A 123 12.12 0.87 -8.61
CA ILE A 123 12.88 1.61 -9.64
C ILE A 123 13.24 0.70 -10.82
N LYS A 124 13.70 -0.53 -10.56
CA LYS A 124 14.05 -1.51 -11.59
C LYS A 124 12.82 -1.87 -12.44
N SER A 125 11.70 -2.20 -11.80
CA SER A 125 10.50 -2.71 -12.49
C SER A 125 9.69 -1.61 -13.17
N LYS A 126 9.47 -0.47 -12.49
CA LYS A 126 8.61 0.60 -13.01
C LYS A 126 9.33 1.60 -13.91
N ARG A 127 10.66 1.78 -13.73
CA ARG A 127 11.45 2.76 -14.49
C ARG A 127 12.50 2.13 -15.40
N GLY A 128 12.69 0.80 -15.33
CA GLY A 128 13.64 0.07 -16.17
C GLY A 128 15.11 0.46 -15.91
N MET A 129 15.42 1.05 -14.73
CA MET A 129 16.75 1.56 -14.42
C MET A 129 17.62 0.49 -13.75
N LYS A 130 18.92 0.54 -13.99
CA LYS A 130 19.89 -0.32 -13.29
C LYS A 130 20.19 0.25 -11.92
N VAL A 131 19.95 -0.54 -10.87
CA VAL A 131 20.11 -0.14 -9.47
C VAL A 131 21.22 -0.95 -8.82
N LEU A 132 22.04 -0.30 -7.98
CA LEU A 132 23.00 -0.91 -7.07
C LEU A 132 22.58 -0.59 -5.63
N LEU A 133 22.54 -1.60 -4.76
CA LEU A 133 22.37 -1.43 -3.32
C LEU A 133 23.75 -1.33 -2.66
N ALA A 134 23.95 -0.41 -1.72
CA ALA A 134 25.18 -0.28 -0.94
C ALA A 134 24.89 -0.56 0.55
N ALA A 135 25.55 -1.58 1.11
CA ALA A 135 25.40 -2.02 2.49
C ALA A 135 26.36 -1.25 3.41
N CYS A 136 25.88 -0.14 3.99
CA CYS A 136 26.67 0.72 4.88
C CYS A 136 26.35 0.51 6.36
N ASP A 137 25.53 -0.47 6.75
CA ASP A 137 25.30 -0.87 8.15
C ASP A 137 26.39 -1.85 8.62
N TYR A 138 27.60 -1.33 8.79
CA TYR A 138 28.77 -2.15 9.17
C TYR A 138 28.75 -2.63 10.63
N PHE A 139 27.94 -2.01 11.49
CA PHE A 139 27.79 -2.41 12.89
C PHE A 139 27.05 -3.74 13.06
N ARG A 140 26.21 -4.08 12.10
CA ARG A 140 25.36 -5.27 12.15
C ARG A 140 25.61 -6.17 10.94
N PRO A 141 26.52 -7.16 11.05
CA PRO A 141 26.79 -8.12 9.95
C PRO A 141 25.50 -8.76 9.41
N ALA A 142 24.55 -9.09 10.28
CA ALA A 142 23.27 -9.64 9.88
C ALA A 142 22.43 -8.68 8.99
N ALA A 143 22.61 -7.36 9.08
CA ALA A 143 21.93 -6.41 8.20
C ALA A 143 22.54 -6.43 6.79
N ILE A 144 23.85 -6.60 6.68
CA ILE A 144 24.54 -6.77 5.39
C ILE A 144 24.05 -8.05 4.71
N ASP A 145 24.00 -9.16 5.44
CA ASP A 145 23.52 -10.43 4.91
C ASP A 145 22.05 -10.35 4.53
N GLN A 146 21.22 -9.68 5.34
CA GLN A 146 19.82 -9.42 5.00
C GLN A 146 19.69 -8.65 3.68
N LEU A 147 20.48 -7.60 3.48
CA LEU A 147 20.45 -6.82 2.24
C LEU A 147 20.90 -7.65 1.04
N LYS A 148 21.91 -8.52 1.21
CA LYS A 148 22.38 -9.46 0.16
C LYS A 148 21.26 -10.43 -0.24
N VAL A 149 20.59 -11.06 0.74
CA VAL A 149 19.45 -11.98 0.49
C VAL A 149 18.30 -11.25 -0.23
N LEU A 150 17.95 -10.04 0.19
CA LEU A 150 16.94 -9.24 -0.49
C LEU A 150 17.38 -8.88 -1.92
N GLY A 151 18.64 -8.51 -2.12
CA GLY A 151 19.21 -8.24 -3.44
C GLY A 151 19.11 -9.43 -4.38
N GLU A 152 19.44 -10.62 -3.92
CA GLU A 152 19.29 -11.87 -4.68
C GLU A 152 17.83 -12.14 -5.04
N GLN A 153 16.91 -12.01 -4.06
CA GLN A 153 15.48 -12.23 -4.27
C GLN A 153 14.88 -11.35 -5.38
N ILE A 154 15.32 -10.08 -5.45
CA ILE A 154 14.81 -9.11 -6.43
C ILE A 154 15.70 -9.00 -7.68
N GLY A 155 16.83 -9.72 -7.72
CA GLY A 155 17.81 -9.68 -8.81
C GLY A 155 18.47 -8.32 -8.96
N VAL A 156 18.83 -7.66 -7.84
CA VAL A 156 19.56 -6.38 -7.76
C VAL A 156 20.87 -6.62 -7.03
N PRO A 157 22.03 -6.25 -7.62
CA PRO A 157 23.32 -6.47 -6.98
C PRO A 157 23.48 -5.60 -5.74
N VAL A 158 24.23 -6.14 -4.76
CA VAL A 158 24.56 -5.46 -3.51
C VAL A 158 26.09 -5.27 -3.45
N TYR A 159 26.51 -4.05 -3.17
CA TYR A 159 27.88 -3.72 -2.85
C TYR A 159 28.07 -3.77 -1.34
N ALA A 160 29.05 -4.53 -0.89
CA ALA A 160 29.44 -4.64 0.51
C ALA A 160 30.96 -4.86 0.59
N GLU A 161 31.59 -4.33 1.62
CA GLU A 161 33.02 -4.55 1.91
C GLU A 161 33.16 -5.21 3.27
N GLU A 162 33.81 -6.37 3.29
CA GLU A 162 34.08 -7.10 4.52
C GLU A 162 35.27 -6.49 5.28
N GLY A 163 35.11 -6.31 6.58
CA GLY A 163 36.17 -5.80 7.46
C GLY A 163 36.37 -4.28 7.42
N VAL A 164 35.72 -3.56 6.54
CA VAL A 164 35.77 -2.09 6.48
C VAL A 164 34.72 -1.53 7.44
N LYS A 165 35.15 -0.66 8.36
CA LYS A 165 34.30 -0.02 9.39
C LYS A 165 34.03 1.47 9.09
N ASP A 166 34.26 1.90 7.88
CA ASP A 166 34.03 3.27 7.43
C ASP A 166 32.87 3.29 6.41
N PRO A 167 31.67 3.71 6.80
CA PRO A 167 30.50 3.74 5.92
C PRO A 167 30.67 4.75 4.77
N ILE A 168 31.46 5.82 4.98
CA ILE A 168 31.75 6.82 3.95
C ILE A 168 32.60 6.20 2.83
N GLN A 169 33.62 5.43 3.21
CA GLN A 169 34.46 4.74 2.25
C GLN A 169 33.65 3.71 1.45
N ILE A 170 32.85 2.87 2.12
CA ILE A 170 31.99 1.86 1.47
C ILE A 170 31.05 2.53 0.46
N ALA A 171 30.38 3.61 0.87
CA ALA A 171 29.43 4.31 0.03
C ALA A 171 30.09 5.00 -1.19
N ARG A 172 31.26 5.62 -1.00
CA ARG A 172 32.05 6.22 -2.11
C ARG A 172 32.48 5.15 -3.12
N ASN A 173 32.97 4.02 -2.65
CA ASN A 173 33.38 2.92 -3.49
C ASN A 173 32.20 2.30 -4.25
N ALA A 174 31.02 2.20 -3.60
CA ALA A 174 29.78 1.78 -4.26
C ALA A 174 29.39 2.75 -5.41
N VAL A 175 29.48 4.06 -5.16
CA VAL A 175 29.19 5.08 -6.19
C VAL A 175 30.22 5.04 -7.32
N ALA A 176 31.51 4.85 -7.01
CA ALA A 176 32.57 4.69 -8.02
C ALA A 176 32.33 3.45 -8.90
N LYS A 177 32.01 2.30 -8.28
CA LYS A 177 31.63 1.08 -8.99
C LYS A 177 30.39 1.31 -9.87
N ALA A 178 29.38 1.97 -9.34
CA ALA A 178 28.17 2.27 -10.09
C ALA A 178 28.44 3.11 -11.36
N LYS A 179 29.34 4.10 -11.25
CA LYS A 179 29.79 4.89 -12.42
C LYS A 179 30.53 4.03 -13.43
N ALA A 180 31.44 3.19 -12.99
CA ALA A 180 32.26 2.33 -13.86
C ALA A 180 31.42 1.29 -14.61
N GLU A 181 30.39 0.72 -13.97
CA GLU A 181 29.56 -0.36 -14.50
C GLU A 181 28.23 0.13 -15.09
N GLY A 182 27.98 1.44 -15.12
CA GLY A 182 26.82 2.05 -15.76
C GLY A 182 25.50 1.81 -15.01
N TYR A 183 25.53 1.80 -13.68
CA TYR A 183 24.31 1.83 -12.88
C TYR A 183 23.74 3.23 -12.88
N SER A 184 22.39 3.32 -12.93
CA SER A 184 21.68 4.59 -12.96
C SER A 184 21.40 5.13 -11.56
N VAL A 185 21.24 4.25 -10.56
CA VAL A 185 20.88 4.61 -9.19
C VAL A 185 21.70 3.78 -8.20
N VAL A 186 22.19 4.42 -7.14
CA VAL A 186 22.77 3.79 -5.95
C VAL A 186 21.87 4.10 -4.76
N ILE A 187 21.39 3.07 -4.08
CA ILE A 187 20.64 3.19 -2.83
C ILE A 187 21.57 2.81 -1.68
N VAL A 188 21.83 3.77 -0.79
CA VAL A 188 22.73 3.61 0.35
C VAL A 188 21.93 3.28 1.60
N ASP A 189 21.96 2.01 2.04
CA ASP A 189 21.35 1.53 3.26
C ASP A 189 22.27 1.78 4.45
N THR A 190 21.87 2.68 5.36
CA THR A 190 22.71 3.11 6.47
C THR A 190 22.43 2.35 7.76
N ALA A 191 23.39 2.38 8.67
CA ALA A 191 23.17 1.95 10.04
C ALA A 191 22.01 2.73 10.70
N GLY A 192 21.39 2.13 11.69
CA GLY A 192 20.49 2.81 12.61
C GLY A 192 20.94 2.54 14.04
N ARG A 193 20.45 3.32 14.98
CA ARG A 193 20.58 3.08 16.42
C ARG A 193 19.22 3.03 17.08
N LEU A 194 19.18 2.63 18.33
CA LEU A 194 17.91 2.47 19.07
C LEU A 194 17.25 3.81 19.41
N ALA A 195 18.05 4.87 19.50
CA ALA A 195 17.60 6.22 19.82
C ALA A 195 18.34 7.25 18.95
N VAL A 196 17.80 8.46 18.91
CA VAL A 196 18.48 9.62 18.31
C VAL A 196 19.60 10.05 19.27
N ASP A 197 20.83 9.73 18.89
CA ASP A 197 22.03 10.14 19.62
C ASP A 197 22.98 10.96 18.73
N GLN A 198 23.95 11.61 19.35
CA GLN A 198 24.88 12.50 18.65
C GLN A 198 25.75 11.73 17.64
N GLU A 199 26.23 10.54 17.99
CA GLU A 199 27.09 9.73 17.11
C GLU A 199 26.37 9.31 15.83
N LEU A 200 25.08 8.86 15.94
CA LEU A 200 24.28 8.53 14.77
C LEU A 200 24.09 9.74 13.86
N MET A 201 23.77 10.88 14.46
CA MET A 201 23.50 12.07 13.71
C MET A 201 24.75 12.62 13.02
N ASP A 202 25.92 12.54 13.67
CA ASP A 202 27.18 12.95 13.09
C ASP A 202 27.64 12.00 11.96
N GLU A 203 27.47 10.67 12.15
CA GLU A 203 27.77 9.67 11.12
C GLU A 203 26.93 9.88 9.86
N ILE A 204 25.61 10.02 10.00
CA ILE A 204 24.70 10.19 8.84
C ILE A 204 24.94 11.55 8.19
N SER A 205 25.18 12.62 8.97
CA SER A 205 25.51 13.95 8.42
C SER A 205 26.81 13.91 7.60
N SER A 206 27.84 13.28 8.14
CA SER A 206 29.12 13.12 7.43
C SER A 206 28.98 12.30 6.15
N LEU A 207 28.13 11.26 6.19
CA LEU A 207 27.83 10.45 5.02
C LEU A 207 27.06 11.26 3.96
N LYS A 208 26.08 12.06 4.37
CA LYS A 208 25.34 12.96 3.48
C LYS A 208 26.27 13.99 2.83
N GLU A 209 27.13 14.65 3.60
CA GLU A 209 28.10 15.60 3.07
C GLU A 209 29.09 14.97 2.09
N ALA A 210 29.57 13.79 2.42
CA ALA A 210 30.56 13.07 1.61
C ALA A 210 30.01 12.57 0.26
N LEU A 211 28.72 12.23 0.20
CA LEU A 211 28.05 11.68 -0.99
C LEU A 211 27.32 12.74 -1.81
N ASN A 212 26.91 13.86 -1.18
CA ASN A 212 26.02 14.84 -1.78
C ASN A 212 24.83 14.14 -2.51
N PRO A 213 23.99 13.39 -1.78
CA PRO A 213 22.97 12.56 -2.40
C PRO A 213 21.95 13.39 -3.17
N THR A 214 21.42 12.82 -4.26
CA THR A 214 20.34 13.43 -5.05
C THR A 214 19.02 13.43 -4.27
N GLU A 215 18.89 12.46 -3.35
CA GLU A 215 17.70 12.28 -2.51
C GLU A 215 18.10 11.70 -1.16
N THR A 216 17.62 12.29 -0.08
CA THR A 216 17.75 11.76 1.28
C THR A 216 16.36 11.40 1.80
N LEU A 217 16.13 10.12 2.10
CA LEU A 217 14.85 9.60 2.58
C LEU A 217 14.95 9.21 4.05
N PHE A 218 14.07 9.76 4.86
CA PHE A 218 13.91 9.39 6.25
C PHE A 218 12.85 8.30 6.40
N VAL A 219 13.25 7.13 6.89
CA VAL A 219 12.39 5.96 7.08
C VAL A 219 11.96 5.85 8.53
N VAL A 220 10.67 5.83 8.75
CA VAL A 220 10.08 5.77 10.10
C VAL A 220 8.96 4.73 10.18
N ASP A 221 8.87 4.09 11.33
CA ASP A 221 7.82 3.13 11.67
C ASP A 221 6.53 3.88 12.01
N ALA A 222 5.48 3.69 11.21
CA ALA A 222 4.19 4.35 11.42
C ALA A 222 3.44 3.86 12.69
N MET A 223 3.85 2.72 13.27
CA MET A 223 3.26 2.20 14.49
C MET A 223 3.68 2.97 15.75
N THR A 224 4.78 3.74 15.69
CA THR A 224 5.30 4.48 16.84
C THR A 224 4.56 5.80 17.12
N GLY A 225 3.53 6.13 16.32
CA GLY A 225 2.63 7.27 16.60
C GLY A 225 3.36 8.61 16.67
N GLN A 226 3.25 9.32 17.82
CA GLN A 226 3.90 10.63 18.03
C GLN A 226 5.42 10.53 18.09
N ASP A 227 5.99 9.43 18.54
CA ASP A 227 7.46 9.24 18.57
C ASP A 227 8.03 9.28 17.15
N ALA A 228 7.26 8.81 16.13
CA ALA A 228 7.63 8.95 14.73
C ALA A 228 7.78 10.43 14.34
N VAL A 229 6.89 11.29 14.83
CA VAL A 229 6.88 12.73 14.52
C VAL A 229 8.06 13.44 15.17
N GLU A 230 8.32 13.17 16.45
CA GLU A 230 9.45 13.75 17.17
C GLU A 230 10.79 13.29 16.60
N THR A 231 10.89 12.00 16.26
CA THR A 231 12.08 11.46 15.59
C THR A 231 12.28 12.12 14.22
N ALA A 232 11.23 12.27 13.42
CA ALA A 232 11.30 12.94 12.12
C ALA A 232 11.78 14.39 12.26
N LYS A 233 11.30 15.10 13.30
CA LYS A 233 11.72 16.47 13.60
C LYS A 233 13.21 16.53 13.92
N ALA A 234 13.70 15.71 14.82
CA ALA A 234 15.11 15.68 15.21
C ALA A 234 16.04 15.36 14.00
N PHE A 235 15.65 14.37 13.18
CA PHE A 235 16.39 14.05 11.96
C PHE A 235 16.34 15.19 10.94
N ASN A 236 15.21 15.89 10.78
CA ASN A 236 15.09 16.99 9.83
C ASN A 236 15.93 18.19 10.22
N GLU A 237 16.00 18.54 11.50
CA GLU A 237 16.81 19.64 12.03
C GLU A 237 18.31 19.44 11.72
N ARG A 238 18.77 18.19 11.67
CA ARG A 238 20.18 17.87 11.45
C ARG A 238 20.51 17.54 9.99
N LEU A 239 19.63 16.80 9.31
CA LEU A 239 19.90 16.26 7.98
C LEU A 239 19.21 17.05 6.87
N ASP A 240 18.17 17.83 7.18
CA ASP A 240 17.32 18.45 6.15
C ASP A 240 17.01 17.46 5.01
N PHE A 241 16.37 16.36 5.35
CA PHE A 241 16.04 15.29 4.39
C PHE A 241 14.97 15.74 3.38
N ASP A 242 14.87 15.07 2.22
CA ASP A 242 13.99 15.46 1.12
C ASP A 242 12.59 14.86 1.21
N GLY A 243 12.45 13.75 1.90
CA GLY A 243 11.15 13.08 2.03
C GLY A 243 11.11 12.02 3.12
N VAL A 244 9.90 11.68 3.52
CA VAL A 244 9.60 10.68 4.55
C VAL A 244 9.03 9.42 3.92
N VAL A 245 9.40 8.28 4.47
CA VAL A 245 8.86 6.96 4.15
C VAL A 245 8.20 6.39 5.40
N LEU A 246 6.92 6.07 5.29
CA LEU A 246 6.18 5.39 6.35
C LEU A 246 6.21 3.88 6.13
N THR A 247 6.72 3.13 7.09
CA THR A 247 6.76 1.67 7.06
C THR A 247 5.74 1.06 8.00
N LYS A 248 5.54 -0.25 7.89
CA LYS A 248 4.66 -1.08 8.74
C LYS A 248 3.22 -0.56 8.79
N MET A 249 2.75 -0.01 7.67
CA MET A 249 1.41 0.55 7.57
C MET A 249 0.29 -0.51 7.59
N ASP A 250 0.64 -1.79 7.51
CA ASP A 250 -0.23 -2.96 7.67
C ASP A 250 -0.49 -3.33 9.13
N GLY A 251 0.32 -2.84 10.07
CA GLY A 251 0.11 -3.03 11.49
C GLY A 251 -1.09 -2.25 12.04
N ASP A 252 -1.34 -2.34 13.34
CA ASP A 252 -2.40 -1.58 14.03
C ASP A 252 -1.97 -0.11 14.20
N THR A 253 -1.85 0.58 13.10
CA THR A 253 -1.48 1.99 13.08
C THR A 253 -2.69 2.86 13.35
N ARG A 254 -2.59 3.76 14.33
CA ARG A 254 -3.62 4.76 14.62
C ARG A 254 -3.66 5.86 13.55
N GLY A 255 -2.59 5.99 12.75
CA GLY A 255 -2.51 6.91 11.61
C GLY A 255 -2.00 8.31 11.94
N GLY A 256 -1.75 8.63 13.20
CA GLY A 256 -1.32 9.96 13.65
C GLY A 256 -0.01 10.43 13.03
N ALA A 257 0.94 9.51 12.83
CA ALA A 257 2.20 9.83 12.17
C ALA A 257 1.98 10.36 10.74
N ALA A 258 1.15 9.67 9.93
CA ALA A 258 0.85 10.09 8.56
C ALA A 258 0.19 11.47 8.50
N LEU A 259 -0.68 11.79 9.47
CA LEU A 259 -1.39 13.07 9.57
C LEU A 259 -0.51 14.20 10.10
N SER A 260 0.50 13.89 10.92
CA SER A 260 1.24 14.90 11.69
C SER A 260 2.61 15.24 11.12
N ILE A 261 3.31 14.29 10.48
CA ILE A 261 4.70 14.46 10.05
C ILE A 261 4.85 15.67 9.13
N LYS A 262 4.02 15.77 8.08
CA LYS A 262 4.10 16.90 7.14
C LYS A 262 3.88 18.24 7.84
N ALA A 263 2.91 18.32 8.74
CA ALA A 263 2.58 19.55 9.47
C ALA A 263 3.70 19.98 10.43
N VAL A 264 4.44 19.03 11.02
CA VAL A 264 5.52 19.31 11.97
C VAL A 264 6.86 19.55 11.28
N VAL A 265 7.20 18.71 10.31
CA VAL A 265 8.53 18.68 9.68
C VAL A 265 8.60 19.51 8.39
N GLY A 266 7.45 19.78 7.75
CA GLY A 266 7.39 20.51 6.47
C GLY A 266 7.82 19.70 5.24
N LYS A 267 8.29 18.46 5.42
CA LYS A 267 8.76 17.58 4.32
C LYS A 267 7.65 16.67 3.81
N PRO A 268 7.62 16.34 2.51
CA PRO A 268 6.58 15.45 1.96
C PRO A 268 6.77 14.02 2.41
N ILE A 269 5.67 13.30 2.59
CA ILE A 269 5.68 11.84 2.63
C ILE A 269 5.71 11.37 1.17
N LYS A 270 6.72 10.58 0.79
CA LYS A 270 6.90 10.10 -0.59
C LYS A 270 6.40 8.67 -0.79
N PHE A 271 6.64 7.81 0.19
CA PHE A 271 6.29 6.39 0.09
C PHE A 271 5.62 5.87 1.34
N VAL A 272 4.79 4.85 1.13
CA VAL A 272 4.26 3.96 2.17
C VAL A 272 4.65 2.53 1.87
N SER A 273 5.11 1.83 2.89
CA SER A 273 5.48 0.42 2.81
C SER A 273 4.63 -0.40 3.76
N SER A 274 3.97 -1.43 3.24
CA SER A 274 3.08 -2.32 3.98
C SER A 274 3.56 -3.75 3.87
N GLY A 275 3.59 -4.49 4.99
CA GLY A 275 3.98 -5.89 5.01
C GLY A 275 5.40 -6.18 4.51
N GLU A 276 5.72 -7.47 4.40
CA GLU A 276 7.09 -7.94 4.09
C GLU A 276 7.34 -8.17 2.59
N LYS A 277 6.31 -8.21 1.75
CA LYS A 277 6.45 -8.44 0.31
C LYS A 277 7.21 -7.31 -0.36
N MET A 278 8.15 -7.65 -1.23
CA MET A 278 9.00 -6.67 -1.92
C MET A 278 8.23 -5.73 -2.86
N GLU A 279 7.12 -6.17 -3.40
CA GLU A 279 6.21 -5.38 -4.25
C GLU A 279 5.34 -4.40 -3.46
N ALA A 280 5.26 -4.54 -2.13
CA ALA A 280 4.39 -3.74 -1.28
C ALA A 280 5.04 -2.38 -0.92
N LEU A 281 5.26 -1.56 -1.93
CA LEU A 281 5.70 -0.17 -1.84
C LEU A 281 4.82 0.69 -2.75
N ASP A 282 4.08 1.60 -2.14
CA ASP A 282 3.19 2.52 -2.85
C ASP A 282 3.70 3.97 -2.71
N VAL A 283 3.48 4.79 -3.73
CA VAL A 283 3.65 6.24 -3.64
C VAL A 283 2.57 6.80 -2.72
N PHE A 284 2.94 7.76 -1.87
CA PHE A 284 1.98 8.38 -0.95
C PHE A 284 1.08 9.36 -1.71
N HIS A 285 -0.20 9.05 -1.78
CA HIS A 285 -1.23 9.91 -2.38
C HIS A 285 -2.18 10.42 -1.30
N GLN A 286 -2.06 11.67 -0.93
CA GLN A 286 -2.79 12.32 0.16
C GLN A 286 -4.30 12.18 0.03
N SER A 287 -4.84 12.44 -1.17
CA SER A 287 -6.27 12.33 -1.45
C SER A 287 -6.79 10.90 -1.25
N ARG A 288 -6.04 9.89 -1.73
CA ARG A 288 -6.41 8.47 -1.56
C ARG A 288 -6.37 8.02 -0.09
N ILE A 289 -5.41 8.54 0.68
CA ILE A 289 -5.36 8.29 2.12
C ILE A 289 -6.54 8.98 2.83
N ALA A 290 -6.90 10.21 2.45
CA ALA A 290 -8.08 10.90 2.96
C ALA A 290 -9.37 10.12 2.64
N ASP A 291 -9.53 9.60 1.40
CA ASP A 291 -10.63 8.72 1.01
C ASP A 291 -10.72 7.47 1.90
N ARG A 292 -9.58 6.81 2.17
CA ARG A 292 -9.51 5.64 3.06
C ARG A 292 -9.89 5.97 4.49
N ILE A 293 -9.40 7.10 5.03
CA ILE A 293 -9.74 7.59 6.37
C ILE A 293 -11.26 7.87 6.48
N LEU A 294 -11.89 8.38 5.43
CA LEU A 294 -13.32 8.67 5.39
C LEU A 294 -14.20 7.46 5.06
N GLY A 295 -13.61 6.27 4.90
CA GLY A 295 -14.34 5.04 4.55
C GLY A 295 -14.90 5.06 3.11
N MET A 296 -14.40 5.95 2.25
CA MET A 296 -14.80 6.07 0.84
C MET A 296 -14.11 5.04 -0.06
N GLY A 297 -13.14 4.29 0.49
CA GLY A 297 -12.32 3.33 -0.25
C GLY A 297 -11.22 3.99 -1.08
N ASP A 298 -10.45 3.18 -1.79
CA ASP A 298 -9.38 3.63 -2.71
C ASP A 298 -9.46 2.84 -4.01
N VAL A 299 -10.51 3.11 -4.78
CA VAL A 299 -10.79 2.40 -6.05
C VAL A 299 -9.66 2.63 -7.07
N VAL A 300 -9.01 3.79 -7.05
CA VAL A 300 -7.92 4.12 -8.00
C VAL A 300 -6.72 3.22 -7.76
N SER A 301 -6.24 3.12 -6.52
CA SER A 301 -5.15 2.21 -6.17
C SER A 301 -5.50 0.74 -6.45
N LEU A 302 -6.75 0.34 -6.23
CA LEU A 302 -7.20 -1.01 -6.56
C LEU A 302 -7.10 -1.28 -8.07
N VAL A 303 -7.55 -0.34 -8.90
CA VAL A 303 -7.49 -0.45 -10.36
C VAL A 303 -6.03 -0.44 -10.85
N GLU A 304 -5.18 0.42 -10.29
CA GLU A 304 -3.74 0.47 -10.64
C GLU A 304 -3.05 -0.87 -10.30
N LYS A 305 -3.25 -1.39 -9.08
CA LYS A 305 -2.72 -2.71 -8.69
C LYS A 305 -3.25 -3.84 -9.56
N ALA A 306 -4.52 -3.78 -9.95
CA ALA A 306 -5.09 -4.72 -10.88
C ALA A 306 -4.40 -4.62 -12.25
N GLN A 307 -4.19 -3.42 -12.79
CA GLN A 307 -3.54 -3.21 -14.09
C GLN A 307 -2.07 -3.64 -14.08
N GLU A 308 -1.32 -3.40 -13.02
CA GLU A 308 0.08 -3.84 -12.88
C GLU A 308 0.25 -5.37 -12.91
N GLN A 309 -0.75 -6.10 -12.43
CA GLN A 309 -0.71 -7.57 -12.32
C GLN A 309 -1.46 -8.27 -13.48
N PHE A 310 -2.24 -7.51 -14.26
CA PHE A 310 -3.01 -8.07 -15.38
C PHE A 310 -2.16 -8.16 -16.64
N ASP A 311 -1.77 -9.37 -17.00
CA ASP A 311 -1.30 -9.67 -18.35
C ASP A 311 -2.51 -9.63 -19.31
N GLU A 312 -2.55 -8.63 -20.20
CA GLU A 312 -3.62 -8.49 -21.19
C GLU A 312 -3.80 -9.75 -22.05
N ALA A 313 -2.74 -10.49 -22.32
CA ALA A 313 -2.79 -11.73 -23.10
C ALA A 313 -3.53 -12.82 -22.32
N GLN A 314 -3.22 -12.97 -21.03
CA GLN A 314 -3.91 -13.92 -20.13
C GLN A 314 -5.39 -13.54 -19.94
N ALA A 315 -5.69 -12.24 -19.81
CA ALA A 315 -7.08 -11.78 -19.70
C ALA A 315 -7.90 -12.07 -20.97
N ARG A 316 -7.30 -11.90 -22.16
CA ARG A 316 -7.93 -12.23 -23.44
C ARG A 316 -8.15 -13.73 -23.59
N GLU A 317 -7.19 -14.54 -23.17
CA GLU A 317 -7.29 -16.00 -23.20
C GLU A 317 -8.36 -16.52 -22.24
N LEU A 318 -8.38 -15.99 -21.02
CA LEU A 318 -9.40 -16.30 -20.02
C LEU A 318 -10.81 -15.96 -20.54
N LYS A 319 -10.96 -14.79 -21.17
CA LYS A 319 -12.22 -14.39 -21.80
C LYS A 319 -12.65 -15.35 -22.89
N LYS A 320 -11.73 -15.85 -23.73
CA LYS A 320 -12.01 -16.86 -24.75
C LYS A 320 -12.43 -18.20 -24.13
N LYS A 321 -11.74 -18.65 -23.07
CA LYS A 321 -12.07 -19.89 -22.35
C LYS A 321 -13.44 -19.82 -21.68
N LEU A 322 -13.76 -18.69 -21.03
CA LEU A 322 -15.08 -18.49 -20.42
C LEU A 322 -16.21 -18.47 -21.45
N ALA A 323 -16.00 -17.83 -22.61
CA ALA A 323 -16.99 -17.80 -23.69
C ALA A 323 -17.26 -19.20 -24.29
N LYS A 324 -16.25 -20.08 -24.25
CA LYS A 324 -16.34 -21.48 -24.73
C LYS A 324 -16.72 -22.50 -23.64
N ASP A 325 -17.03 -22.02 -22.42
CA ASP A 325 -17.31 -22.88 -21.24
C ASP A 325 -16.15 -23.81 -20.84
N GLN A 326 -14.91 -23.37 -21.14
CA GLN A 326 -13.67 -24.12 -20.90
C GLN A 326 -12.88 -23.60 -19.70
N PHE A 327 -13.56 -22.95 -18.72
CA PHE A 327 -12.93 -22.50 -17.47
C PHE A 327 -12.68 -23.71 -16.55
N THR A 328 -11.40 -23.94 -16.21
CA THR A 328 -10.91 -25.12 -15.48
C THR A 328 -10.56 -24.79 -14.02
N LEU A 329 -10.36 -25.83 -13.19
CA LEU A 329 -9.82 -25.66 -11.84
C LEU A 329 -8.38 -25.12 -11.85
N TRP A 330 -7.62 -25.37 -12.94
CA TRP A 330 -6.30 -24.77 -13.12
C TRP A 330 -6.37 -23.27 -13.39
N ASP A 331 -7.32 -22.83 -14.20
CA ASP A 331 -7.58 -21.39 -14.40
C ASP A 331 -8.01 -20.71 -13.09
N PHE A 332 -8.83 -21.39 -12.29
CA PHE A 332 -9.23 -20.91 -10.96
C PHE A 332 -8.04 -20.79 -10.00
N TYR A 333 -7.14 -21.77 -9.98
CA TYR A 333 -5.89 -21.72 -9.22
C TYR A 333 -5.02 -20.53 -9.64
N ASN A 334 -4.83 -20.34 -10.94
CA ASN A 334 -4.04 -19.23 -11.45
C ASN A 334 -4.63 -17.86 -11.06
N GLN A 335 -5.95 -17.74 -11.04
CA GLN A 335 -6.60 -16.51 -10.53
C GLN A 335 -6.33 -16.28 -9.05
N ILE A 336 -6.39 -17.33 -8.21
CA ILE A 336 -6.02 -17.21 -6.80
C ILE A 336 -4.57 -16.73 -6.65
N GLN A 337 -3.65 -17.28 -7.45
CA GLN A 337 -2.24 -16.83 -7.44
C GLN A 337 -2.10 -15.36 -7.84
N GLN A 338 -2.84 -14.90 -8.82
CA GLN A 338 -2.85 -13.48 -9.22
C GLN A 338 -3.36 -12.59 -8.09
N ILE A 339 -4.47 -12.95 -7.44
CA ILE A 339 -5.01 -12.21 -6.28
C ILE A 339 -3.97 -12.15 -5.15
N LYS A 340 -3.29 -13.26 -4.87
CA LYS A 340 -2.22 -13.31 -3.84
C LYS A 340 -1.03 -12.40 -4.17
N LYS A 341 -0.70 -12.22 -5.46
CA LYS A 341 0.36 -11.29 -5.90
C LYS A 341 -0.04 -9.83 -5.71
N MET A 342 -1.32 -9.48 -5.80
CA MET A 342 -1.81 -8.11 -5.61
C MET A 342 -1.65 -7.57 -4.18
N GLY A 343 -1.33 -8.42 -3.20
CA GLY A 343 -1.13 -8.04 -1.81
C GLY A 343 -2.02 -8.78 -0.83
N ASN A 344 -2.21 -8.20 0.36
CA ASN A 344 -3.11 -8.76 1.38
C ASN A 344 -4.58 -8.53 0.95
N ILE A 345 -5.40 -9.57 1.02
CA ILE A 345 -6.80 -9.50 0.60
C ILE A 345 -7.62 -8.56 1.49
N LYS A 346 -7.30 -8.47 2.77
CA LYS A 346 -7.92 -7.49 3.67
C LYS A 346 -7.66 -6.05 3.19
N ASP A 347 -6.44 -5.77 2.75
CA ASP A 347 -6.07 -4.45 2.22
C ASP A 347 -6.80 -4.14 0.92
N LEU A 348 -6.86 -5.11 0.00
CA LEU A 348 -7.61 -4.97 -1.26
C LEU A 348 -9.12 -4.75 -1.01
N ALA A 349 -9.69 -5.50 -0.08
CA ALA A 349 -11.09 -5.34 0.29
C ALA A 349 -11.39 -3.99 0.97
N SER A 350 -10.43 -3.45 1.74
CA SER A 350 -10.58 -2.11 2.34
C SER A 350 -10.58 -0.98 1.31
N MET A 351 -10.04 -1.23 0.10
CA MET A 351 -10.05 -0.26 -1.01
C MET A 351 -11.42 -0.17 -1.70
N ILE A 352 -12.32 -1.14 -1.47
CA ILE A 352 -13.66 -1.13 -2.04
C ILE A 352 -14.62 -0.43 -1.06
N PRO A 353 -15.35 0.63 -1.48
CA PRO A 353 -16.30 1.33 -0.63
C PRO A 353 -17.33 0.39 0.01
N GLY A 354 -17.44 0.41 1.34
CA GLY A 354 -18.41 -0.40 2.10
C GLY A 354 -18.04 -1.88 2.32
N MET A 355 -17.05 -2.44 1.64
CA MET A 355 -16.67 -3.85 1.81
C MET A 355 -15.77 -4.10 3.03
N GLY A 356 -14.99 -3.12 3.46
CA GLY A 356 -14.14 -3.26 4.65
C GLY A 356 -14.91 -3.68 5.91
N LYS A 357 -16.16 -3.23 6.04
CA LYS A 357 -17.05 -3.62 7.15
C LYS A 357 -17.64 -5.04 7.00
N ALA A 358 -18.01 -5.41 5.78
CA ALA A 358 -18.62 -6.71 5.50
C ALA A 358 -17.63 -7.88 5.70
N LEU A 359 -16.33 -7.60 5.65
CA LEU A 359 -15.27 -8.60 5.78
C LEU A 359 -14.54 -8.54 7.14
N LYS A 360 -14.95 -7.64 8.05
CA LYS A 360 -14.32 -7.47 9.36
C LYS A 360 -14.39 -8.73 10.22
N ASP A 361 -15.50 -9.47 10.13
CA ASP A 361 -15.75 -10.70 10.87
C ASP A 361 -15.34 -11.97 10.10
N VAL A 362 -14.82 -11.81 8.89
CA VAL A 362 -14.36 -12.94 8.07
C VAL A 362 -12.84 -12.98 8.14
N ASP A 363 -12.30 -13.99 8.79
CA ASP A 363 -10.87 -14.24 8.84
C ASP A 363 -10.35 -14.74 7.48
N ILE A 364 -10.17 -13.79 6.55
CA ILE A 364 -9.56 -14.05 5.25
C ILE A 364 -8.07 -13.76 5.39
N ASP A 365 -7.35 -14.68 6.01
CA ASP A 365 -5.90 -14.71 5.99
C ASP A 365 -5.39 -15.31 4.66
N ASN A 366 -4.18 -14.96 4.25
CA ASN A 366 -3.46 -15.62 3.15
C ASN A 366 -3.39 -17.16 3.34
N ASN A 367 -3.48 -17.62 4.57
CA ASN A 367 -3.59 -19.04 4.92
C ASN A 367 -4.91 -19.70 4.48
N SER A 368 -5.99 -18.93 4.33
CA SER A 368 -7.31 -19.44 3.91
C SER A 368 -7.28 -20.05 2.50
N PHE A 369 -6.33 -19.65 1.67
CA PHE A 369 -6.15 -20.25 0.34
C PHE A 369 -5.25 -21.48 0.32
N LYS A 370 -4.45 -21.73 1.38
CA LYS A 370 -3.53 -22.89 1.41
C LYS A 370 -4.29 -24.22 1.25
N GLY A 371 -5.43 -24.36 1.91
CA GLY A 371 -6.29 -25.55 1.78
C GLY A 371 -6.82 -25.72 0.35
N ILE A 372 -7.28 -24.63 -0.27
CA ILE A 372 -7.77 -24.64 -1.66
C ILE A 372 -6.64 -25.02 -2.63
N GLU A 373 -5.46 -24.43 -2.46
CA GLU A 373 -4.28 -24.73 -3.26
C GLU A 373 -3.86 -26.20 -3.11
N ALA A 374 -3.78 -26.71 -1.87
CA ALA A 374 -3.43 -28.09 -1.60
C ALA A 374 -4.42 -29.06 -2.26
N ILE A 375 -5.73 -28.79 -2.20
CA ILE A 375 -6.76 -29.61 -2.86
C ILE A 375 -6.53 -29.62 -4.38
N ILE A 376 -6.36 -28.45 -5.03
CA ILE A 376 -6.18 -28.38 -6.48
C ILE A 376 -4.86 -29.03 -6.90
N LEU A 377 -3.77 -28.83 -6.15
CA LEU A 377 -2.47 -29.44 -6.44
C LEU A 377 -2.45 -30.96 -6.23
N SER A 378 -3.31 -31.51 -5.37
CA SER A 378 -3.48 -32.94 -5.17
C SER A 378 -4.29 -33.64 -6.28
N MET A 379 -4.91 -32.87 -7.18
CA MET A 379 -5.58 -33.40 -8.36
C MET A 379 -4.60 -33.71 -9.48
N THR A 380 -4.87 -34.69 -10.29
CA THR A 380 -4.14 -34.95 -11.53
C THR A 380 -4.39 -33.82 -12.56
N PRO A 381 -3.50 -33.62 -13.55
CA PRO A 381 -3.75 -32.62 -14.61
C PRO A 381 -5.12 -32.82 -15.29
N TYR A 382 -5.50 -34.06 -15.59
CA TYR A 382 -6.79 -34.37 -16.18
C TYR A 382 -7.98 -33.97 -15.29
N GLU A 383 -7.91 -34.21 -13.99
CA GLU A 383 -8.97 -33.86 -13.04
C GLU A 383 -9.11 -32.32 -12.85
N ARG A 384 -8.04 -31.57 -13.02
CA ARG A 384 -8.07 -30.11 -12.98
C ARG A 384 -8.77 -29.52 -14.21
N GLU A 385 -8.62 -30.17 -15.36
CA GLU A 385 -9.26 -29.76 -16.61
C GLU A 385 -10.70 -30.26 -16.72
N HIS A 386 -11.00 -31.46 -16.12
CA HIS A 386 -12.27 -32.15 -16.19
C HIS A 386 -12.89 -32.41 -14.81
N PRO A 387 -13.32 -31.37 -14.09
CA PRO A 387 -13.87 -31.52 -12.74
C PRO A 387 -15.11 -32.37 -12.67
N GLU A 388 -15.82 -32.59 -13.78
CA GLU A 388 -16.95 -33.50 -13.89
C GLU A 388 -16.57 -34.96 -13.67
N CYS A 389 -15.32 -35.36 -13.83
CA CYS A 389 -14.85 -36.72 -13.60
C CYS A 389 -14.66 -37.05 -12.10
N LEU A 390 -14.78 -36.07 -11.18
CA LEU A 390 -14.52 -36.23 -9.76
C LEU A 390 -15.66 -36.96 -9.03
N ASN A 391 -15.59 -38.31 -9.02
CA ASN A 391 -16.46 -39.14 -8.23
C ASN A 391 -16.04 -39.23 -6.75
N GLY A 392 -16.82 -39.94 -5.93
CA GLY A 392 -16.59 -40.05 -4.48
C GLY A 392 -15.21 -40.60 -4.10
N SER A 393 -14.70 -41.63 -4.81
CA SER A 393 -13.38 -42.19 -4.51
C SER A 393 -12.24 -41.24 -4.85
N ARG A 394 -12.34 -40.53 -5.96
CA ARG A 394 -11.36 -39.49 -6.35
C ARG A 394 -11.34 -38.34 -5.37
N ARG A 395 -12.51 -37.84 -4.94
CA ARG A 395 -12.61 -36.78 -3.93
C ARG A 395 -12.01 -37.21 -2.60
N LYS A 396 -12.19 -38.48 -2.18
CA LYS A 396 -11.56 -39.01 -0.96
C LYS A 396 -10.03 -39.02 -1.10
N ARG A 397 -9.50 -39.55 -2.20
CA ARG A 397 -8.05 -39.56 -2.47
C ARG A 397 -7.45 -38.14 -2.48
N ILE A 398 -8.17 -37.18 -3.07
CA ILE A 398 -7.73 -35.76 -3.10
C ILE A 398 -7.74 -35.19 -1.68
N ALA A 399 -8.77 -35.46 -0.87
CA ALA A 399 -8.83 -35.04 0.52
C ALA A 399 -7.65 -35.61 1.33
N ASP A 400 -7.40 -36.90 1.22
CA ASP A 400 -6.30 -37.58 1.91
C ASP A 400 -4.94 -37.04 1.46
N GLY A 401 -4.75 -36.81 0.15
CA GLY A 401 -3.50 -36.28 -0.42
C GLY A 401 -3.23 -34.81 -0.14
N SER A 402 -4.28 -34.01 0.10
CA SER A 402 -4.16 -32.56 0.42
C SER A 402 -4.11 -32.28 1.93
N GLY A 403 -4.28 -33.29 2.77
CA GLY A 403 -4.39 -33.11 4.21
C GLY A 403 -5.66 -32.34 4.63
N THR A 404 -6.72 -32.38 3.78
CA THR A 404 -8.00 -31.71 4.03
C THR A 404 -9.11 -32.73 4.19
N SER A 405 -10.32 -32.29 4.50
CA SER A 405 -11.49 -33.17 4.66
C SER A 405 -12.32 -33.26 3.37
N LEU A 406 -13.06 -34.36 3.22
CA LEU A 406 -13.99 -34.53 2.09
C LEU A 406 -15.04 -33.41 1.98
N PRO A 407 -15.61 -32.87 3.08
CA PRO A 407 -16.46 -31.67 3.03
C PRO A 407 -15.78 -30.45 2.44
N GLU A 408 -14.48 -30.20 2.72
CA GLU A 408 -13.72 -29.09 2.17
C GLU A 408 -13.52 -29.23 0.66
N VAL A 409 -13.20 -30.41 0.17
CA VAL A 409 -13.14 -30.72 -1.27
C VAL A 409 -14.50 -30.43 -1.93
N ASN A 410 -15.61 -30.88 -1.34
CA ASN A 410 -16.95 -30.64 -1.88
C ASN A 410 -17.31 -29.14 -1.85
N LYS A 411 -16.91 -28.41 -0.80
CA LYS A 411 -17.10 -26.96 -0.68
C LYS A 411 -16.36 -26.21 -1.78
N LEU A 412 -15.10 -26.58 -2.05
CA LEU A 412 -14.30 -26.01 -3.14
C LEU A 412 -14.97 -26.20 -4.51
N LEU A 413 -15.40 -27.44 -4.81
CA LEU A 413 -16.07 -27.73 -6.09
C LEU A 413 -17.35 -26.92 -6.26
N LYS A 414 -18.15 -26.77 -5.19
CA LYS A 414 -19.35 -25.92 -5.21
C LYS A 414 -19.02 -24.44 -5.42
N GLN A 415 -17.96 -23.95 -4.78
CA GLN A 415 -17.47 -22.56 -4.98
C GLN A 415 -16.99 -22.34 -6.41
N PHE A 416 -16.22 -23.26 -6.96
CA PHE A 416 -15.77 -23.24 -8.35
C PHE A 416 -16.93 -23.14 -9.35
N GLU A 417 -17.96 -24.01 -9.18
CA GLU A 417 -19.15 -23.94 -10.03
C GLU A 417 -19.91 -22.62 -9.90
N GLY A 418 -20.03 -22.10 -8.67
CA GLY A 418 -20.64 -20.80 -8.40
C GLY A 418 -19.89 -19.66 -9.10
N THR A 419 -18.56 -19.66 -9.02
CA THR A 419 -17.69 -18.67 -9.67
C THR A 419 -17.83 -18.77 -11.20
N ARG A 420 -17.81 -19.97 -11.78
CA ARG A 420 -18.00 -20.20 -13.21
C ARG A 420 -19.34 -19.64 -13.72
N LYS A 421 -20.43 -19.88 -12.97
CA LYS A 421 -21.76 -19.33 -13.29
C LYS A 421 -21.81 -17.81 -13.20
N ALA A 422 -21.26 -17.23 -12.13
CA ALA A 422 -21.23 -15.78 -11.92
C ALA A 422 -20.45 -15.05 -13.04
N MET A 423 -19.28 -15.56 -13.39
CA MET A 423 -18.49 -15.01 -14.50
C MET A 423 -19.21 -15.07 -15.84
N LYS A 424 -19.91 -16.17 -16.12
CA LYS A 424 -20.71 -16.32 -17.36
C LYS A 424 -21.87 -15.32 -17.43
N THR A 425 -22.50 -15.04 -16.28
CA THR A 425 -23.61 -14.05 -16.18
C THR A 425 -23.10 -12.64 -16.41
N VAL A 426 -21.97 -12.25 -15.82
CA VAL A 426 -21.37 -10.92 -16.00
C VAL A 426 -20.95 -10.69 -17.44
N MET A 427 -20.39 -11.68 -18.11
CA MET A 427 -20.02 -11.57 -19.54
C MET A 427 -21.25 -11.51 -20.46
N GLY A 428 -22.29 -12.28 -20.18
CA GLY A 428 -23.55 -12.24 -20.93
C GLY A 428 -24.25 -10.89 -20.82
N ALA A 429 -24.26 -10.26 -19.63
CA ALA A 429 -24.80 -8.91 -19.41
C ALA A 429 -24.01 -7.83 -20.15
N ASN A 430 -22.68 -7.90 -20.19
CA ASN A 430 -21.84 -6.97 -20.94
C ASN A 430 -22.02 -7.09 -22.45
N MET A 431 -22.12 -8.31 -23.01
CA MET A 431 -22.43 -8.51 -24.44
C MET A 431 -23.84 -7.99 -24.80
N GLY A 432 -24.84 -8.20 -23.95
CA GLY A 432 -26.18 -7.68 -24.15
C GLY A 432 -26.25 -6.14 -24.17
N ASN A 433 -25.48 -5.46 -23.33
CA ASN A 433 -25.39 -4.00 -23.30
C ASN A 433 -24.60 -3.44 -24.49
N MET A 434 -23.50 -4.07 -24.92
CA MET A 434 -22.76 -3.70 -26.13
C MET A 434 -23.62 -3.86 -27.39
N MET A 435 -24.41 -4.93 -27.49
CA MET A 435 -25.30 -5.18 -28.63
C MET A 435 -26.47 -4.19 -28.67
N LYS A 436 -27.07 -3.84 -27.51
CA LYS A 436 -28.08 -2.79 -27.41
C LYS A 436 -27.55 -1.40 -27.79
N ASN A 437 -26.30 -1.08 -27.40
CA ASN A 437 -25.66 0.18 -27.75
C ASN A 437 -25.26 0.25 -29.24
N ALA A 438 -24.81 -0.85 -29.83
CA ALA A 438 -24.55 -0.93 -31.28
C ALA A 438 -25.81 -0.79 -32.12
N ILE A 439 -26.93 -1.42 -31.70
CA ILE A 439 -28.23 -1.29 -32.38
C ILE A 439 -28.79 0.16 -32.24
N ARG A 440 -28.61 0.82 -31.08
CA ARG A 440 -28.99 2.23 -30.89
C ARG A 440 -28.13 3.19 -31.73
N ALA A 441 -26.83 2.91 -31.87
CA ALA A 441 -25.94 3.71 -32.74
C ALA A 441 -26.25 3.55 -34.24
N GLY A 442 -26.65 2.34 -34.66
CA GLY A 442 -27.08 2.07 -36.04
C GLY A 442 -28.41 2.72 -36.43
N LYS A 443 -29.33 2.89 -35.46
CA LYS A 443 -30.62 3.59 -35.69
C LYS A 443 -30.53 5.12 -35.73
N LYS A 444 -29.42 5.73 -35.27
CA LYS A 444 -29.18 7.19 -35.36
C LYS A 444 -28.48 7.62 -36.64
N ARG A 445 -28.12 6.68 -37.54
CA ARG A 445 -27.46 6.93 -38.81
C ARG A 445 -28.35 6.64 -40.05
N ARG A 446 -29.66 6.46 -39.85
CA ARG A 446 -30.64 6.41 -40.93
C ARG A 446 -31.63 7.57 -40.79
#